data_8d305632e094e8ce3d0836cc329fe50c
#
_entry.id   8d305632e094e8ce3d0836cc329fe50c
#
_cell.length_a   1.000
_cell.length_b   1.000
_cell.length_c   1.000
_cell.angle_alpha   90.00
_cell.angle_beta   90.00
_cell.angle_gamma   90.00
#
_symmetry.space_group_name_H-M   'P 1'
#
loop_
_entity.id
_entity.type
_entity.pdbx_description
1 polymer ?
#
loop_
_entity_poly.entity_id
_entity_poly.type
_entity_poly.pdbx_seq_one_letter_code
_entity_poly.pdbx_strand_id
1 'polypeptide(L)'
;DQPRSRGLGDVYKRQEHLNAALAGLGIDNIVIEVNAPEIPIMDGSAAPFVYLLLDAGIDELNCAKKFVRIKETVRVEDGDKWAEFKPYNGFSLDFTIDFNHPAIDSSNQRYAMNFSADAFMRQISRARTFGFMRDIEYLQSRGLCLGGSFDCAIVVDDYRVLNEDGLRFEDEFVRHKMLDAIGDLFMCGHNIIGAFTAYKSGHALNNKLLQAVLAKQEAWEYVTFQDDAELPLAFKAPSAVLA
;
A
#
# COMPACT_ATOMS: atom_id res chain seq x y z
N ASP A 1 13.67 -1.98 -23.08
CA ASP A 1 14.01 -3.12 -22.20
C ASP A 1 14.19 -2.62 -20.78
N GLN A 2 13.14 -2.73 -19.98
CA GLN A 2 13.26 -2.43 -18.55
C GLN A 2 13.95 -3.60 -17.85
N PRO A 3 14.96 -3.36 -17.00
CA PRO A 3 15.61 -4.45 -16.26
C PRO A 3 14.56 -5.11 -15.38
N ARG A 4 14.32 -6.39 -15.63
CA ARG A 4 13.43 -7.21 -14.81
C ARG A 4 14.10 -7.39 -13.44
N SER A 5 13.53 -6.74 -12.42
CA SER A 5 13.96 -6.91 -11.05
C SER A 5 13.64 -8.35 -10.60
N ARG A 6 14.67 -9.14 -10.33
CA ARG A 6 14.55 -10.46 -9.73
C ARG A 6 14.68 -10.31 -8.21
N GLY A 7 13.56 -10.39 -7.50
CA GLY A 7 13.51 -10.72 -6.08
C GLY A 7 13.93 -9.66 -5.05
N LEU A 8 14.85 -8.75 -5.34
CA LEU A 8 15.26 -7.65 -4.47
C LEU A 8 15.07 -6.27 -5.13
N GLY A 9 14.60 -6.23 -6.39
CA GLY A 9 14.51 -5.03 -7.20
C GLY A 9 13.24 -4.22 -7.00
N ASP A 10 12.21 -4.76 -6.37
CA ASP A 10 10.91 -4.09 -6.25
C ASP A 10 10.91 -3.01 -5.16
N VAL A 11 11.88 -3.04 -4.26
CA VAL A 11 12.06 -2.04 -3.18
C VAL A 11 12.51 -0.67 -3.71
N TYR A 12 12.93 -0.57 -4.98
CA TYR A 12 13.60 0.63 -5.50
C TYR A 12 12.72 1.61 -6.26
N LYS A 13 11.51 1.23 -6.67
CA LYS A 13 10.64 2.12 -7.46
C LYS A 13 9.75 3.01 -6.60
N ARG A 14 9.40 2.57 -5.42
CA ARG A 14 8.60 3.31 -4.39
C ARG A 14 7.33 3.97 -4.91
N GLN A 15 6.90 3.57 -6.08
CA GLN A 15 5.63 4.05 -6.65
C GLN A 15 4.43 3.57 -5.84
N GLU A 16 4.57 2.45 -5.09
CA GLU A 16 3.55 1.91 -4.19
C GLU A 16 3.16 2.89 -3.08
N HIS A 17 4.10 3.65 -2.52
CA HIS A 17 3.79 4.67 -1.49
C HIS A 17 2.97 5.83 -2.08
N LEU A 18 3.36 6.32 -3.27
CA LEU A 18 2.60 7.35 -3.98
C LEU A 18 1.22 6.83 -4.39
N ASN A 19 1.15 5.62 -4.97
CA ASN A 19 -0.12 5.00 -5.34
C ASN A 19 -1.02 4.77 -4.14
N ALA A 20 -0.46 4.40 -2.98
CA ALA A 20 -1.23 4.28 -1.73
C ALA A 20 -1.81 5.63 -1.30
N ALA A 21 -1.06 6.73 -1.44
CA ALA A 21 -1.58 8.08 -1.16
C ALA A 21 -2.71 8.46 -2.12
N LEU A 22 -2.57 8.17 -3.43
CA LEU A 22 -3.61 8.43 -4.43
C LEU A 22 -4.87 7.60 -4.15
N ALA A 23 -4.70 6.29 -3.86
CA ALA A 23 -5.80 5.41 -3.48
C ALA A 23 -6.49 5.89 -2.19
N GLY A 24 -5.69 6.29 -1.20
CA GLY A 24 -6.14 6.77 0.10
C GLY A 24 -6.98 8.03 0.04
N LEU A 25 -6.60 8.94 -0.84
CA LEU A 25 -7.32 10.21 -1.09
C LEU A 25 -8.39 10.09 -2.18
N GLY A 26 -8.48 8.95 -2.87
CA GLY A 26 -9.46 8.72 -3.92
C GLY A 26 -9.18 9.51 -5.20
N ILE A 27 -7.92 9.81 -5.51
CA ILE A 27 -7.53 10.57 -6.70
C ILE A 27 -7.47 9.64 -7.91
N ASP A 28 -8.32 9.90 -8.91
CA ASP A 28 -8.40 9.09 -10.13
C ASP A 28 -7.57 9.64 -11.29
N ASN A 29 -7.34 10.94 -11.31
CA ASN A 29 -6.69 11.62 -12.44
C ASN A 29 -5.58 12.52 -11.91
N ILE A 30 -4.35 12.27 -12.33
CA ILE A 30 -3.18 13.07 -11.99
C ILE A 30 -2.12 12.92 -13.07
N VAL A 31 -1.35 13.97 -13.29
CA VAL A 31 -0.13 13.92 -14.10
C VAL A 31 1.07 13.95 -13.17
N ILE A 32 1.91 12.93 -13.27
CA ILE A 32 3.12 12.78 -12.44
C ILE A 32 4.34 12.82 -13.37
N GLU A 33 5.15 13.86 -13.23
CA GLU A 33 6.40 14.01 -13.96
C GLU A 33 7.58 13.68 -13.04
N VAL A 34 8.42 12.76 -13.46
CA VAL A 34 9.63 12.38 -12.72
C VAL A 34 10.86 12.52 -13.62
N ASN A 35 11.95 13.05 -13.07
CA ASN A 35 13.22 13.24 -13.76
C ASN A 35 14.27 12.20 -13.36
N ALA A 36 13.84 11.13 -12.69
CA ALA A 36 14.67 10.02 -12.21
C ALA A 36 13.94 8.69 -12.42
N PRO A 37 14.65 7.55 -12.39
CA PRO A 37 14.03 6.23 -12.57
C PRO A 37 13.15 5.79 -11.39
N GLU A 38 13.18 6.51 -10.26
CA GLU A 38 12.48 6.17 -9.03
C GLU A 38 11.69 7.36 -8.47
N ILE A 39 10.58 7.07 -7.82
CA ILE A 39 9.85 8.04 -6.98
C ILE A 39 10.68 8.29 -5.70
N PRO A 40 10.79 9.55 -5.21
CA PRO A 40 11.53 9.83 -3.99
C PRO A 40 10.96 9.05 -2.79
N ILE A 41 11.84 8.52 -1.95
CA ILE A 41 11.44 7.73 -0.76
C ILE A 41 10.73 8.57 0.29
N MET A 42 10.98 9.86 0.29
CA MET A 42 10.53 10.79 1.33
C MET A 42 10.97 10.31 2.73
N ASP A 43 10.03 10.19 3.66
CA ASP A 43 10.28 9.65 5.00
C ASP A 43 10.07 8.13 5.11
N GLY A 44 9.93 7.45 3.96
CA GLY A 44 9.66 6.01 3.88
C GLY A 44 8.21 5.61 4.04
N SER A 45 7.29 6.57 4.16
CA SER A 45 5.84 6.35 4.27
C SER A 45 5.07 7.05 3.15
N ALA A 46 3.75 6.92 3.12
CA ALA A 46 2.89 7.64 2.18
C ALA A 46 2.49 9.04 2.69
N ALA A 47 2.72 9.36 3.97
CA ALA A 47 2.24 10.60 4.59
C ALA A 47 2.74 11.87 3.92
N PRO A 48 4.00 12.01 3.49
CA PRO A 48 4.45 13.21 2.78
C PRO A 48 3.73 13.42 1.45
N PHE A 49 3.41 12.33 0.72
CA PHE A 49 2.61 12.43 -0.51
C PHE A 49 1.17 12.86 -0.22
N VAL A 50 0.55 12.31 0.84
CA VAL A 50 -0.77 12.74 1.30
C VAL A 50 -0.77 14.24 1.60
N TYR A 51 0.23 14.72 2.36
CA TYR A 51 0.36 16.13 2.68
C TYR A 51 0.48 17.00 1.43
N LEU A 52 1.39 16.67 0.52
CA LEU A 52 1.61 17.43 -0.72
C LEU A 52 0.36 17.48 -1.62
N LEU A 53 -0.37 16.37 -1.71
CA LEU A 53 -1.60 16.30 -2.51
C LEU A 53 -2.73 17.12 -1.90
N LEU A 54 -2.88 17.09 -0.58
CA LEU A 54 -3.88 17.89 0.13
C LEU A 54 -3.54 19.40 0.09
N ASP A 55 -2.25 19.75 0.24
CA ASP A 55 -1.77 21.14 0.16
C ASP A 55 -1.97 21.74 -1.25
N ALA A 56 -1.78 20.91 -2.30
CA ALA A 56 -2.04 21.32 -3.68
C ALA A 56 -3.52 21.51 -3.99
N GLY A 57 -4.40 20.89 -3.21
CA GLY A 57 -5.83 20.84 -3.46
C GLY A 57 -6.25 19.72 -4.41
N ILE A 58 -7.49 19.26 -4.28
CA ILE A 58 -8.10 18.22 -5.10
C ILE A 58 -9.38 18.78 -5.73
N ASP A 59 -9.44 18.78 -7.04
CA ASP A 59 -10.62 19.23 -7.80
C ASP A 59 -11.59 18.06 -8.02
N GLU A 60 -12.86 18.26 -7.73
CA GLU A 60 -13.91 17.31 -8.05
C GLU A 60 -14.37 17.50 -9.50
N LEU A 61 -14.33 16.44 -10.28
CA LEU A 61 -14.79 16.46 -11.66
C LEU A 61 -16.29 16.14 -11.74
N ASN A 62 -16.99 16.78 -12.67
CA ASN A 62 -18.41 16.51 -12.91
C ASN A 62 -18.59 15.19 -13.69
N CYS A 63 -18.12 14.08 -13.09
CA CYS A 63 -18.19 12.74 -13.65
C CYS A 63 -18.21 11.72 -12.52
N ALA A 64 -19.15 10.76 -12.58
CA ALA A 64 -19.24 9.72 -11.59
C ALA A 64 -17.97 8.85 -11.55
N LYS A 65 -17.41 8.66 -10.36
CA LYS A 65 -16.24 7.83 -10.11
C LYS A 65 -16.53 6.36 -10.43
N LYS A 66 -15.59 5.71 -11.11
CA LYS A 66 -15.64 4.26 -11.37
C LYS A 66 -14.93 3.47 -10.28
N PHE A 67 -15.50 2.33 -9.95
CA PHE A 67 -14.92 1.36 -9.03
C PHE A 67 -14.86 -0.02 -9.70
N VAL A 68 -13.90 -0.83 -9.29
CA VAL A 68 -13.87 -2.28 -9.57
C VAL A 68 -14.57 -2.99 -8.43
N ARG A 69 -15.74 -3.58 -8.67
CA ARG A 69 -16.46 -4.39 -7.67
C ARG A 69 -16.12 -5.86 -7.85
N ILE A 70 -15.68 -6.50 -6.78
CA ILE A 70 -15.41 -7.93 -6.72
C ILE A 70 -16.73 -8.69 -6.54
N LYS A 71 -17.02 -9.64 -7.43
CA LYS A 71 -18.26 -10.45 -7.47
C LYS A 71 -18.05 -11.88 -7.02
N GLU A 72 -16.84 -12.42 -7.23
CA GLU A 72 -16.48 -13.78 -6.86
C GLU A 72 -15.14 -13.80 -6.10
N THR A 73 -14.94 -14.85 -5.33
CA THR A 73 -13.65 -15.08 -4.69
C THR A 73 -12.58 -15.40 -5.73
N VAL A 74 -11.48 -14.66 -5.67
CA VAL A 74 -10.27 -14.94 -6.44
C VAL A 74 -9.11 -15.04 -5.47
N ARG A 75 -8.36 -16.11 -5.53
CA ARG A 75 -7.21 -16.41 -4.67
C ARG A 75 -6.01 -16.83 -5.50
N VAL A 76 -4.84 -16.37 -5.09
CA VAL A 76 -3.54 -16.78 -5.64
C VAL A 76 -2.63 -17.23 -4.50
N GLU A 77 -1.76 -18.19 -4.83
CA GLU A 77 -0.83 -18.78 -3.87
C GLU A 77 0.57 -18.87 -4.47
N ASP A 78 1.57 -18.84 -3.60
CA ASP A 78 2.99 -19.04 -3.91
C ASP A 78 3.68 -19.69 -2.69
N GLY A 79 3.79 -21.00 -2.68
CA GLY A 79 4.22 -21.77 -1.52
C GLY A 79 3.22 -21.63 -0.36
N ASP A 80 3.69 -21.15 0.78
CA ASP A 80 2.89 -20.87 1.97
C ASP A 80 2.25 -19.48 1.98
N LYS A 81 2.57 -18.65 0.98
CA LYS A 81 2.06 -17.28 0.83
C LYS A 81 0.78 -17.27 0.02
N TRP A 82 -0.15 -16.39 0.36
CA TRP A 82 -1.37 -16.25 -0.43
C TRP A 82 -1.96 -14.85 -0.31
N ALA A 83 -2.77 -14.50 -1.32
CA ALA A 83 -3.59 -13.29 -1.31
C ALA A 83 -4.94 -13.61 -1.97
N GLU A 84 -6.01 -12.98 -1.48
CA GLU A 84 -7.39 -13.30 -1.86
C GLU A 84 -8.25 -12.04 -1.88
N PHE A 85 -9.14 -11.96 -2.87
CA PHE A 85 -10.30 -11.08 -2.86
C PHE A 85 -11.58 -11.85 -2.66
N LYS A 86 -12.50 -11.27 -1.88
CA LYS A 86 -13.89 -11.73 -1.72
C LYS A 86 -14.87 -10.59 -1.97
N PRO A 87 -16.13 -10.91 -2.40
CA PRO A 87 -17.20 -9.93 -2.42
C PRO A 87 -17.39 -9.28 -1.04
N TYR A 88 -17.49 -7.94 -1.02
CA TYR A 88 -17.75 -7.17 0.18
C TYR A 88 -18.30 -5.79 -0.22
N ASN A 89 -19.25 -5.25 0.55
CA ASN A 89 -19.80 -3.93 0.27
C ASN A 89 -18.99 -2.84 0.99
N GLY A 90 -17.86 -2.47 0.41
CA GLY A 90 -16.86 -1.55 0.93
C GLY A 90 -15.48 -1.98 0.50
N PHE A 91 -14.44 -1.52 1.19
CA PHE A 91 -13.09 -2.03 1.04
C PHE A 91 -12.55 -2.42 2.42
N SER A 92 -12.36 -3.70 2.66
CA SER A 92 -11.73 -4.20 3.89
C SER A 92 -10.40 -4.85 3.57
N LEU A 93 -9.45 -4.69 4.48
CA LEU A 93 -8.10 -5.25 4.36
C LEU A 93 -7.78 -6.04 5.64
N ASP A 94 -7.20 -7.21 5.46
CA ASP A 94 -6.68 -8.06 6.54
C ASP A 94 -5.33 -8.63 6.09
N PHE A 95 -4.25 -8.16 6.68
CA PHE A 95 -2.90 -8.50 6.28
C PHE A 95 -2.16 -9.17 7.43
N THR A 96 -1.53 -10.30 7.16
CA THR A 96 -0.64 -11.00 8.11
C THR A 96 0.75 -11.12 7.49
N ILE A 97 1.75 -10.65 8.23
CA ILE A 97 3.17 -10.92 7.98
C ILE A 97 3.63 -12.07 8.88
N ASP A 98 4.75 -12.69 8.54
CA ASP A 98 5.33 -13.75 9.35
C ASP A 98 6.87 -13.67 9.22
N PHE A 99 7.44 -12.83 10.06
CA PHE A 99 8.88 -12.66 10.19
C PHE A 99 9.33 -13.28 11.50
N ASN A 100 10.18 -14.28 11.45
CA ASN A 100 10.84 -14.85 12.63
C ASN A 100 12.05 -13.97 13.00
N HIS A 101 11.76 -12.85 13.69
CA HIS A 101 12.79 -11.86 14.07
C HIS A 101 12.41 -11.21 15.42
N PRO A 102 13.32 -11.15 16.42
CA PRO A 102 12.98 -10.68 17.77
C PRO A 102 12.32 -9.30 17.83
N ALA A 103 12.77 -8.35 17.00
CA ALA A 103 12.20 -7.01 16.95
C ALA A 103 10.78 -6.97 16.34
N ILE A 104 10.40 -7.96 15.52
CA ILE A 104 9.10 -8.05 14.85
C ILE A 104 8.17 -9.00 15.60
N ASP A 105 8.70 -10.10 16.17
CA ASP A 105 7.92 -11.05 16.96
C ASP A 105 7.29 -10.42 18.21
N SER A 106 7.92 -9.36 18.75
CA SER A 106 7.36 -8.58 19.85
C SER A 106 6.18 -7.70 19.45
N SER A 107 5.96 -7.50 18.15
CA SER A 107 4.86 -6.69 17.60
C SER A 107 3.70 -7.57 17.10
N ASN A 108 2.52 -6.96 16.93
CA ASN A 108 1.43 -7.66 16.27
C ASN A 108 1.73 -7.78 14.77
N GLN A 109 1.81 -9.01 14.27
CA GLN A 109 2.08 -9.31 12.87
C GLN A 109 0.81 -9.43 12.00
N ARG A 110 -0.38 -9.13 12.54
CA ARG A 110 -1.64 -9.04 11.79
C ARG A 110 -2.32 -7.71 12.04
N TYR A 111 -2.77 -7.10 10.96
CA TYR A 111 -3.57 -5.88 11.04
C TYR A 111 -4.77 -5.99 10.11
N ALA A 112 -5.95 -5.62 10.61
CA ALA A 112 -7.19 -5.61 9.83
C ALA A 112 -7.92 -4.28 10.01
N MET A 113 -8.50 -3.76 8.91
CA MET A 113 -9.26 -2.53 8.93
C MET A 113 -10.36 -2.50 7.87
N ASN A 114 -11.40 -1.74 8.13
CA ASN A 114 -12.28 -1.24 7.10
C ASN A 114 -11.71 0.08 6.58
N PHE A 115 -11.48 0.14 5.27
CA PHE A 115 -10.88 1.29 4.64
C PHE A 115 -11.81 2.50 4.68
N SER A 116 -11.25 3.65 4.92
CA SER A 116 -11.77 4.98 4.60
C SER A 116 -10.59 5.92 4.45
N ALA A 117 -10.77 7.07 3.82
CA ALA A 117 -9.72 8.07 3.70
C ALA A 117 -9.17 8.49 5.08
N ASP A 118 -10.05 8.71 6.07
CA ASP A 118 -9.67 9.03 7.45
C ASP A 118 -8.87 7.89 8.11
N ALA A 119 -9.34 6.64 7.95
CA ALA A 119 -8.65 5.48 8.50
C ALA A 119 -7.27 5.30 7.85
N PHE A 120 -7.18 5.44 6.52
CA PHE A 120 -5.91 5.40 5.81
C PHE A 120 -4.94 6.46 6.32
N MET A 121 -5.38 7.73 6.39
CA MET A 121 -4.52 8.83 6.85
C MET A 121 -4.03 8.65 8.28
N ARG A 122 -4.90 8.22 9.20
CA ARG A 122 -4.55 8.11 10.63
C ARG A 122 -3.80 6.83 10.98
N GLN A 123 -4.11 5.71 10.30
CA GLN A 123 -3.70 4.39 10.74
C GLN A 123 -2.64 3.74 9.84
N ILE A 124 -2.55 4.17 8.57
CA ILE A 124 -1.69 3.51 7.57
C ILE A 124 -0.65 4.47 6.97
N SER A 125 -1.05 5.67 6.55
CA SER A 125 -0.22 6.55 5.72
C SER A 125 1.16 6.84 6.30
N ARG A 126 1.31 6.85 7.62
CA ARG A 126 2.55 7.17 8.36
C ARG A 126 3.46 5.97 8.61
N ALA A 127 3.03 4.75 8.28
CA ALA A 127 3.83 3.55 8.48
C ALA A 127 5.01 3.53 7.51
N ARG A 128 6.23 3.49 8.05
CA ARG A 128 7.48 3.54 7.27
C ARG A 128 7.86 2.18 6.72
N THR A 129 8.53 2.21 5.57
CA THR A 129 9.25 1.04 5.06
C THR A 129 10.34 0.58 6.03
N PHE A 130 10.73 -0.68 5.96
CA PHE A 130 11.74 -1.25 6.84
C PHE A 130 12.72 -2.14 6.07
N GLY A 131 13.90 -2.27 6.63
CA GLY A 131 14.95 -3.13 6.10
C GLY A 131 15.85 -3.68 7.18
N PHE A 132 16.43 -4.84 6.92
CA PHE A 132 17.44 -5.44 7.80
C PHE A 132 18.82 -4.86 7.48
N MET A 133 19.59 -4.52 8.51
CA MET A 133 20.91 -3.90 8.36
C MET A 133 21.82 -4.73 7.43
N ARG A 134 21.83 -6.05 7.58
CA ARG A 134 22.59 -6.96 6.71
C ARG A 134 22.24 -6.83 5.22
N ASP A 135 20.96 -6.62 4.90
CA ASP A 135 20.50 -6.48 3.53
C ASP A 135 20.86 -5.10 2.98
N ILE A 136 20.80 -4.07 3.82
CA ILE A 136 21.21 -2.69 3.47
C ILE A 136 22.71 -2.66 3.15
N GLU A 137 23.56 -3.23 3.99
CA GLU A 137 25.01 -3.31 3.79
C GLU A 137 25.35 -4.05 2.49
N TYR A 138 24.66 -5.17 2.24
CA TYR A 138 24.83 -5.92 0.99
C TYR A 138 24.46 -5.08 -0.24
N LEU A 139 23.34 -4.34 -0.18
CA LEU A 139 22.88 -3.48 -1.27
C LEU A 139 23.84 -2.30 -1.50
N GLN A 140 24.31 -1.65 -0.43
CA GLN A 140 25.26 -0.55 -0.50
C GLN A 140 26.60 -1.00 -1.11
N SER A 141 27.06 -2.20 -0.80
CA SER A 141 28.26 -2.78 -1.42
C SER A 141 28.14 -2.95 -2.94
N ARG A 142 26.92 -2.94 -3.48
CA ARG A 142 26.59 -3.01 -4.91
C ARG A 142 26.22 -1.67 -5.53
N GLY A 143 26.35 -0.57 -4.79
CA GLY A 143 25.99 0.75 -5.27
C GLY A 143 24.49 1.01 -5.29
N LEU A 144 23.71 0.20 -4.55
CA LEU A 144 22.26 0.30 -4.41
C LEU A 144 21.93 0.85 -3.02
N CYS A 145 20.70 1.38 -2.84
CA CYS A 145 20.23 1.90 -1.55
C CYS A 145 21.11 3.04 -0.96
N LEU A 146 21.81 3.80 -1.81
CA LEU A 146 22.73 4.87 -1.38
C LEU A 146 22.05 6.02 -0.67
N GLY A 147 20.75 6.22 -0.89
CA GLY A 147 19.91 7.22 -0.19
C GLY A 147 19.19 6.69 1.04
N GLY A 148 19.40 5.43 1.42
CA GLY A 148 18.79 4.83 2.60
C GLY A 148 19.42 5.39 3.88
N SER A 149 18.61 5.99 4.73
CA SER A 149 19.01 6.50 6.05
C SER A 149 17.97 6.11 7.10
N PHE A 150 18.31 6.29 8.37
CA PHE A 150 17.36 6.13 9.47
C PHE A 150 16.16 7.08 9.39
N ASP A 151 16.26 8.15 8.61
CA ASP A 151 15.18 9.12 8.43
C ASP A 151 14.09 8.61 7.48
N CYS A 152 14.41 7.66 6.59
CA CYS A 152 13.52 7.20 5.54
C CYS A 152 13.16 5.70 5.61
N ALA A 153 13.59 4.99 6.64
CA ALA A 153 13.26 3.59 6.86
C ALA A 153 13.42 3.18 8.32
N ILE A 154 12.66 2.18 8.73
CA ILE A 154 12.95 1.44 9.98
C ILE A 154 14.09 0.49 9.67
N VAL A 155 15.20 0.64 10.36
CA VAL A 155 16.35 -0.26 10.24
C VAL A 155 16.39 -1.21 11.42
N VAL A 156 16.50 -2.50 11.13
CA VAL A 156 16.48 -3.57 12.12
C VAL A 156 17.81 -4.33 12.05
N ASP A 157 18.50 -4.46 13.18
CA ASP A 157 19.65 -5.37 13.31
C ASP A 157 19.16 -6.80 13.63
N ASP A 158 20.02 -7.68 14.08
CA ASP A 158 19.63 -9.07 14.41
C ASP A 158 18.70 -9.19 15.65
N TYR A 159 18.49 -8.10 16.40
CA TYR A 159 17.79 -8.13 17.70
C TYR A 159 16.74 -7.04 17.87
N ARG A 160 16.96 -5.84 17.34
CA ARG A 160 16.17 -4.64 17.65
C ARG A 160 16.04 -3.66 16.50
N VAL A 161 15.12 -2.73 16.67
CA VAL A 161 15.02 -1.50 15.85
C VAL A 161 16.18 -0.56 16.26
N LEU A 162 16.87 -0.01 15.26
CA LEU A 162 18.03 0.88 15.44
C LEU A 162 17.68 2.37 15.44
N ASN A 163 16.50 2.73 14.93
CA ASN A 163 16.03 4.12 14.92
C ASN A 163 15.87 4.65 16.35
N GLU A 164 16.50 5.78 16.67
CA GLU A 164 16.48 6.38 18.01
C GLU A 164 15.05 6.74 18.45
N ASP A 165 14.22 7.24 17.53
CA ASP A 165 12.82 7.60 17.78
C ASP A 165 11.88 6.36 17.86
N GLY A 166 12.40 5.15 17.65
CA GLY A 166 11.61 3.92 17.67
C GLY A 166 10.59 3.80 16.53
N LEU A 167 9.48 3.13 16.82
CA LEU A 167 8.37 2.91 15.90
C LEU A 167 7.30 4.00 16.06
N ARG A 168 6.64 4.37 14.94
CA ARG A 168 5.46 5.28 14.93
C ARG A 168 4.17 4.58 15.37
N PHE A 169 4.11 3.26 15.20
CA PHE A 169 3.04 2.36 15.65
C PHE A 169 3.67 1.10 16.22
N GLU A 170 3.07 0.50 17.25
CA GLU A 170 3.56 -0.76 17.82
C GLU A 170 3.63 -1.89 16.77
N ASP A 171 2.73 -1.86 15.79
CA ASP A 171 2.59 -2.80 14.68
C ASP A 171 2.97 -2.18 13.32
N GLU A 172 3.96 -1.26 13.30
CA GLU A 172 4.32 -0.48 12.10
C GLU A 172 4.72 -1.37 10.91
N PHE A 173 5.37 -2.50 11.15
CA PHE A 173 5.79 -3.43 10.11
C PHE A 173 4.62 -3.96 9.28
N VAL A 174 3.57 -4.46 9.91
CA VAL A 174 2.41 -4.98 9.18
C VAL A 174 1.56 -3.86 8.56
N ARG A 175 1.50 -2.69 9.20
CA ARG A 175 0.82 -1.50 8.61
C ARG A 175 1.52 -1.04 7.35
N HIS A 176 2.84 -1.06 7.32
CA HIS A 176 3.57 -0.72 6.11
C HIS A 176 3.30 -1.73 4.99
N LYS A 177 3.29 -3.04 5.29
CA LYS A 177 2.93 -4.05 4.28
C LYS A 177 1.49 -3.91 3.77
N MET A 178 0.58 -3.41 4.60
CA MET A 178 -0.77 -3.04 4.16
C MET A 178 -0.76 -1.78 3.29
N LEU A 179 0.07 -0.78 3.59
CA LEU A 179 0.28 0.39 2.75
C LEU A 179 0.75 -0.02 1.36
N ASP A 180 1.79 -0.86 1.28
CA ASP A 180 2.30 -1.42 0.03
C ASP A 180 1.18 -2.09 -0.78
N ALA A 181 0.37 -2.94 -0.12
CA ALA A 181 -0.72 -3.63 -0.77
C ALA A 181 -1.78 -2.67 -1.32
N ILE A 182 -2.14 -1.62 -0.59
CA ILE A 182 -3.09 -0.58 -1.07
C ILE A 182 -2.56 0.06 -2.36
N GLY A 183 -1.28 0.42 -2.39
CA GLY A 183 -0.64 1.00 -3.57
C GLY A 183 -0.54 0.05 -4.75
N ASP A 184 -0.17 -1.22 -4.50
CA ASP A 184 -0.09 -2.26 -5.53
C ASP A 184 -1.46 -2.54 -6.16
N LEU A 185 -2.51 -2.63 -5.33
CA LEU A 185 -3.87 -2.92 -5.78
C LEU A 185 -4.47 -1.75 -6.58
N PHE A 186 -4.06 -0.52 -6.28
CA PHE A 186 -4.48 0.67 -7.04
C PHE A 186 -3.93 0.70 -8.47
N MET A 187 -2.95 -0.13 -8.80
CA MET A 187 -2.44 -0.30 -10.18
C MET A 187 -3.52 -0.74 -11.20
N CYS A 188 -4.71 -1.20 -10.76
CA CYS A 188 -5.84 -1.42 -11.67
C CYS A 188 -6.47 -0.11 -12.19
N GLY A 189 -6.03 1.04 -11.69
CA GLY A 189 -6.51 2.37 -12.10
C GLY A 189 -7.81 2.82 -11.44
N HIS A 190 -8.35 2.04 -10.51
CA HIS A 190 -9.61 2.33 -9.80
C HIS A 190 -9.56 1.83 -8.36
N ASN A 191 -10.33 2.46 -7.47
CA ASN A 191 -10.57 1.90 -6.16
C ASN A 191 -11.40 0.61 -6.26
N ILE A 192 -11.13 -0.34 -5.36
CA ILE A 192 -11.75 -1.68 -5.36
C ILE A 192 -12.82 -1.74 -4.28
N ILE A 193 -13.99 -2.29 -4.63
CA ILE A 193 -15.05 -2.67 -3.70
C ILE A 193 -14.94 -4.19 -3.51
N GLY A 194 -14.47 -4.61 -2.34
CA GLY A 194 -14.20 -6.00 -2.02
C GLY A 194 -13.45 -6.15 -0.70
N ALA A 195 -13.29 -7.37 -0.22
CA ALA A 195 -12.45 -7.72 0.92
C ALA A 195 -11.14 -8.32 0.44
N PHE A 196 -10.02 -7.69 0.79
CA PHE A 196 -8.68 -8.18 0.54
C PHE A 196 -8.12 -8.85 1.79
N THR A 197 -7.64 -10.08 1.66
CA THR A 197 -6.95 -10.79 2.74
C THR A 197 -5.64 -11.35 2.22
N ALA A 198 -4.56 -11.19 2.97
CA ALA A 198 -3.24 -11.66 2.56
C ALA A 198 -2.44 -12.24 3.73
N TYR A 199 -1.67 -13.28 3.44
CA TYR A 199 -0.70 -13.89 4.32
C TYR A 199 0.66 -13.93 3.66
N LYS A 200 1.66 -13.27 4.27
CA LYS A 200 3.05 -13.18 3.76
C LYS A 200 3.16 -12.62 2.34
N SER A 201 2.17 -11.87 1.88
CA SER A 201 2.16 -11.30 0.52
C SER A 201 3.19 -10.18 0.38
N GLY A 202 3.56 -9.92 -0.85
CA GLY A 202 4.40 -8.80 -1.28
C GLY A 202 4.00 -8.39 -2.70
N HIS A 203 4.71 -7.41 -3.27
CA HIS A 203 4.36 -6.78 -4.56
C HIS A 203 4.06 -7.80 -5.67
N ALA A 204 4.91 -8.82 -5.84
CA ALA A 204 4.74 -9.84 -6.87
C ALA A 204 3.40 -10.61 -6.72
N LEU A 205 3.05 -10.98 -5.48
CA LEU A 205 1.84 -11.75 -5.23
C LEU A 205 0.58 -10.87 -5.26
N ASN A 206 0.67 -9.62 -4.79
CA ASN A 206 -0.40 -8.62 -4.91
C ASN A 206 -0.70 -8.36 -6.41
N ASN A 207 0.34 -8.19 -7.22
CA ASN A 207 0.19 -8.02 -8.67
C ASN A 207 -0.38 -9.27 -9.34
N LYS A 208 0.07 -10.48 -8.96
CA LYS A 208 -0.47 -11.74 -9.45
C LYS A 208 -1.96 -11.88 -9.13
N LEU A 209 -2.39 -11.49 -7.93
CA LEU A 209 -3.81 -11.47 -7.56
C LEU A 209 -4.60 -10.50 -8.44
N LEU A 210 -4.10 -9.28 -8.62
CA LEU A 210 -4.75 -8.28 -9.46
C LEU A 210 -4.90 -8.76 -10.91
N GLN A 211 -3.85 -9.35 -11.48
CA GLN A 211 -3.91 -9.95 -12.82
C GLN A 211 -4.92 -11.10 -12.90
N ALA A 212 -4.98 -11.96 -11.87
CA ALA A 212 -5.92 -13.06 -11.82
C ALA A 212 -7.39 -12.58 -11.75
N VAL A 213 -7.64 -11.51 -10.98
CA VAL A 213 -8.97 -10.86 -10.96
C VAL A 213 -9.32 -10.31 -12.33
N LEU A 214 -8.46 -9.50 -12.93
CA LEU A 214 -8.73 -8.84 -14.22
C LEU A 214 -8.89 -9.85 -15.38
N ALA A 215 -8.19 -10.99 -15.32
CA ALA A 215 -8.32 -12.05 -16.31
C ALA A 215 -9.66 -12.82 -16.20
N LYS A 216 -10.29 -12.87 -15.03
CA LYS A 216 -11.55 -13.55 -14.76
C LYS A 216 -12.72 -12.58 -14.82
N GLN A 217 -13.20 -12.29 -16.02
CA GLN A 217 -14.20 -11.23 -16.27
C GLN A 217 -15.51 -11.38 -15.48
N GLU A 218 -15.93 -12.59 -15.17
CA GLU A 218 -17.11 -12.87 -14.34
C GLU A 218 -16.90 -12.53 -12.86
N ALA A 219 -15.64 -12.46 -12.39
CA ALA A 219 -15.32 -12.21 -10.98
C ALA A 219 -15.39 -10.76 -10.56
N TRP A 220 -15.55 -9.84 -11.50
CA TRP A 220 -15.61 -8.42 -11.21
C TRP A 220 -16.47 -7.64 -12.20
N GLU A 221 -16.78 -6.40 -11.89
CA GLU A 221 -17.49 -5.47 -12.77
C GLU A 221 -17.08 -4.03 -12.46
N TYR A 222 -17.25 -3.12 -13.44
CA TYR A 222 -17.22 -1.70 -13.17
C TYR A 222 -18.56 -1.23 -12.63
N VAL A 223 -18.52 -0.40 -11.58
CA VAL A 223 -19.70 0.26 -11.02
C VAL A 223 -19.44 1.74 -10.83
N THR A 224 -20.51 2.52 -10.95
CA THR A 224 -20.58 3.94 -10.61
C THR A 224 -21.78 4.17 -9.70
N PHE A 225 -21.72 5.19 -8.87
CA PHE A 225 -22.83 5.62 -8.02
C PHE A 225 -23.26 7.01 -8.44
N GLN A 226 -24.56 7.22 -8.58
CA GLN A 226 -25.13 8.52 -8.95
C GLN A 226 -25.51 9.35 -7.71
N ASP A 227 -25.69 8.69 -6.58
CA ASP A 227 -26.01 9.29 -5.29
C ASP A 227 -24.93 8.91 -4.26
N ASP A 228 -24.39 9.89 -3.58
CA ASP A 228 -23.41 9.70 -2.50
C ASP A 228 -23.98 8.85 -1.34
N ALA A 229 -25.30 8.80 -1.19
CA ALA A 229 -25.93 7.93 -0.21
C ALA A 229 -25.68 6.44 -0.50
N GLU A 230 -25.59 6.05 -1.77
CA GLU A 230 -25.32 4.68 -2.23
C GLU A 230 -23.84 4.32 -2.17
N LEU A 231 -22.95 5.32 -2.06
CA LEU A 231 -21.51 5.10 -2.02
C LEU A 231 -21.13 4.37 -0.73
N PRO A 232 -20.32 3.28 -0.80
CA PRO A 232 -19.81 2.65 0.41
C PRO A 232 -19.03 3.63 1.28
N LEU A 233 -19.18 3.53 2.61
CA LEU A 233 -18.52 4.41 3.58
C LEU A 233 -16.99 4.52 3.36
N ALA A 234 -16.38 3.47 2.86
CA ALA A 234 -14.97 3.42 2.49
C ALA A 234 -14.52 4.58 1.58
N PHE A 235 -15.43 5.08 0.72
CA PHE A 235 -15.11 6.02 -0.35
C PHE A 235 -15.85 7.35 -0.24
N LYS A 236 -16.54 7.59 0.86
CA LYS A 236 -17.10 8.93 1.15
C LYS A 236 -15.98 9.91 1.44
N ALA A 237 -16.17 11.15 1.04
CA ALA A 237 -15.21 12.21 1.30
C ALA A 237 -14.78 12.23 2.77
N PRO A 238 -13.50 12.52 3.07
CA PRO A 238 -13.04 12.66 4.45
C PRO A 238 -13.92 13.67 5.18
N SER A 239 -14.28 13.36 6.43
CA SER A 239 -14.94 14.35 7.27
C SER A 239 -14.05 15.59 7.35
N ALA A 240 -14.60 16.77 7.17
CA ALA A 240 -13.88 18.05 7.16
C ALA A 240 -13.27 18.39 8.55
N VAL A 241 -12.38 17.53 9.04
CA VAL A 241 -11.67 17.65 10.32
C VAL A 241 -10.18 17.47 10.08
N LEU A 242 -9.61 18.27 9.20
CA LEU A 242 -8.17 18.57 9.16
C LEU A 242 -8.01 20.06 8.85
N ALA A 243 -8.64 20.91 9.65
CA ALA A 243 -8.29 22.33 9.78
C ALA A 243 -7.43 22.51 11.01
#